data_3dd774e8ba80b6798ffae3e557061a79
#
_entry.id   3dd774e8ba80b6798ffae3e557061a79
#
_cell.length_a   1.000
_cell.length_b   1.000
_cell.length_c   1.000
_cell.angle_alpha   90.00
_cell.angle_beta   90.00
_cell.angle_gamma   90.00
#
_symmetry.space_group_name_H-M   'P 1'
#
loop_
_entity.id
_entity.type
_entity.pdbx_description
1 polymer ?
#
loop_
_entity_poly.entity_id
_entity_poly.type
_entity_poly.pdbx_seq_one_letter_code
_entity_poly.pdbx_strand_id
1 'polypeptide(L)'
;VHRNRARYAGNCRNCGIRTARLHYLDGDETLTGHKEHEPMETATYRIIGTIRSPFTDGDTTPIQSIFSEAEGAIEVAPGYADGLEGLDGFSHIYLLYHFHRVNGFSLRQRPFADGSRERGIFAIRHCNRPNPIGISLVEVIAVEGNTVRVRGIDVLDGTPLLDIKPYVRQFDHRDEVRSGWVDARRIEEVKVRSFSPKDLREYEESA
;
A
#
# COMPACT_ATOMS: atom_id res chain seq x y z
N VAL A 1 -27.87 0.22 -29.83
CA VAL A 1 -26.73 1.03 -30.29
C VAL A 1 -26.85 2.40 -29.63
N HIS A 2 -26.22 2.63 -28.49
CA HIS A 2 -26.01 4.00 -27.97
C HIS A 2 -24.59 4.10 -27.45
N ARG A 3 -23.80 4.90 -28.15
CA ARG A 3 -22.44 5.29 -27.80
C ARG A 3 -22.50 6.32 -26.67
N ASN A 4 -22.02 5.97 -25.49
CA ASN A 4 -21.75 6.96 -24.44
C ASN A 4 -20.29 7.42 -24.58
N ARG A 5 -20.11 8.60 -25.16
CA ARG A 5 -18.85 9.36 -25.10
C ARG A 5 -18.84 10.12 -23.77
N ALA A 6 -18.11 9.67 -22.78
CA ALA A 6 -17.76 10.51 -21.63
C ALA A 6 -16.58 11.42 -22.01
N ARG A 7 -16.84 12.70 -22.21
CA ARG A 7 -15.80 13.74 -22.30
C ARG A 7 -15.61 14.27 -20.87
N TYR A 8 -14.51 13.93 -20.25
CA TYR A 8 -14.03 14.66 -19.06
C TYR A 8 -12.87 15.55 -19.49
N ALA A 9 -13.14 16.84 -19.68
CA ALA A 9 -12.15 17.90 -19.68
C ALA A 9 -12.39 18.71 -18.40
N GLY A 10 -11.56 18.46 -17.38
CA GLY A 10 -11.60 19.19 -16.13
C GLY A 10 -10.19 19.57 -15.72
N ASN A 11 -9.85 20.86 -15.75
CA ASN A 11 -8.69 21.38 -15.08
C ASN A 11 -9.02 21.49 -13.59
N CYS A 12 -8.34 20.72 -12.74
CA CYS A 12 -8.36 20.96 -11.32
C CYS A 12 -7.62 22.29 -11.04
N ARG A 13 -8.35 23.33 -10.62
CA ARG A 13 -7.78 24.67 -10.39
C ARG A 13 -6.84 24.75 -9.18
N ASN A 14 -6.84 23.71 -8.32
CA ASN A 14 -6.07 23.74 -7.07
C ASN A 14 -4.77 22.94 -7.08
N CYS A 15 -4.53 22.04 -8.03
CA CYS A 15 -3.34 21.17 -7.98
C CYS A 15 -2.42 21.27 -9.20
N GLY A 16 -2.74 22.07 -10.21
CA GLY A 16 -1.88 22.27 -11.39
C GLY A 16 -1.60 21.02 -12.25
N ILE A 17 -2.37 19.94 -12.06
CA ILE A 17 -2.16 18.69 -12.77
C ILE A 17 -2.71 18.82 -14.19
N ARG A 18 -1.84 18.67 -15.18
CA ARG A 18 -2.26 18.46 -16.56
C ARG A 18 -2.75 17.02 -16.70
N THR A 19 -4.02 16.83 -17.05
CA THR A 19 -4.58 15.51 -17.36
C THR A 19 -3.94 14.98 -18.64
N ALA A 20 -3.25 13.85 -18.55
CA ALA A 20 -2.83 13.08 -19.69
C ALA A 20 -4.07 12.58 -20.46
N ARG A 21 -4.07 12.75 -21.77
CA ARG A 21 -5.16 12.35 -22.67
C ARG A 21 -5.06 10.83 -22.90
N LEU A 22 -5.95 10.08 -22.31
CA LEU A 22 -6.15 8.66 -22.69
C LEU A 22 -6.77 8.59 -24.08
N HIS A 23 -6.01 8.15 -25.08
CA HIS A 23 -6.53 7.76 -26.38
C HIS A 23 -6.94 6.27 -26.31
N TYR A 24 -8.23 6.00 -26.35
CA TYR A 24 -8.73 4.69 -26.72
C TYR A 24 -8.73 4.60 -28.25
N LEU A 25 -8.00 3.65 -28.80
CA LEU A 25 -8.08 3.29 -30.21
C LEU A 25 -9.16 2.20 -30.35
N ASP A 26 -10.27 2.56 -31.00
CA ASP A 26 -11.20 1.59 -31.58
C ASP A 26 -10.54 0.95 -32.81
N GLY A 27 -10.41 -0.37 -32.81
CA GLY A 27 -9.89 -1.10 -33.97
C GLY A 27 -10.14 -2.59 -33.81
N ASP A 28 -11.18 -3.05 -34.46
CA ASP A 28 -11.41 -4.45 -34.80
C ASP A 28 -10.38 -4.86 -35.86
N GLU A 29 -9.38 -5.66 -35.49
CA GLU A 29 -8.58 -6.42 -36.45
C GLU A 29 -8.00 -7.70 -35.83
N THR A 30 -8.13 -8.77 -36.58
CA THR A 30 -7.79 -10.17 -36.38
C THR A 30 -6.38 -10.39 -35.83
N LEU A 31 -6.31 -11.24 -34.81
CA LEU A 31 -5.13 -11.71 -34.09
C LEU A 31 -4.09 -12.42 -34.99
N THR A 32 -3.03 -11.74 -35.35
CA THR A 32 -1.67 -12.32 -35.52
C THR A 32 -0.65 -11.18 -35.44
N GLY A 33 -0.03 -10.99 -34.29
CA GLY A 33 1.05 -10.03 -34.14
C GLY A 33 1.33 -9.78 -32.66
N HIS A 34 2.56 -10.07 -32.23
CA HIS A 34 3.07 -9.61 -30.96
C HIS A 34 2.93 -8.09 -30.91
N LYS A 35 1.93 -7.57 -30.19
CA LYS A 35 1.87 -6.15 -29.87
C LYS A 35 3.09 -5.83 -29.02
N GLU A 36 4.04 -5.10 -29.58
CA GLU A 36 5.03 -4.38 -28.80
C GLU A 36 4.24 -3.49 -27.84
N HIS A 37 4.32 -3.81 -26.53
CA HIS A 37 3.76 -2.94 -25.52
C HIS A 37 4.56 -1.63 -25.57
N GLU A 38 3.92 -0.53 -25.91
CA GLU A 38 4.50 0.78 -25.68
C GLU A 38 4.98 0.86 -24.23
N PRO A 39 6.19 1.36 -23.97
CA PRO A 39 6.70 1.47 -22.63
C PRO A 39 5.74 2.34 -21.81
N MET A 40 5.17 1.78 -20.73
CA MET A 40 4.31 2.55 -19.82
C MET A 40 5.14 3.69 -19.22
N GLU A 41 4.55 4.88 -19.17
CA GLU A 41 5.18 6.02 -18.49
C GLU A 41 5.52 5.65 -17.05
N THR A 42 6.69 6.09 -16.58
CA THR A 42 7.12 5.95 -15.20
C THR A 42 6.83 7.23 -14.42
N ALA A 43 6.39 7.08 -13.16
CA ALA A 43 6.28 8.18 -12.23
C ALA A 43 7.42 8.08 -11.19
N THR A 44 8.02 9.22 -10.87
CA THR A 44 9.07 9.30 -9.84
C THR A 44 8.53 10.01 -8.61
N TYR A 45 8.72 9.42 -7.44
CA TYR A 45 8.34 9.99 -6.15
C TYR A 45 9.58 10.34 -5.32
N ARG A 46 9.46 11.36 -4.48
CA ARG A 46 10.49 11.70 -3.51
C ARG A 46 10.31 10.88 -2.24
N ILE A 47 11.42 10.45 -1.66
CA ILE A 47 11.43 9.95 -0.29
C ILE A 47 11.43 11.18 0.62
N ILE A 48 10.40 11.32 1.45
CA ILE A 48 10.20 12.47 2.33
C ILE A 48 10.64 12.20 3.77
N GLY A 49 11.06 10.98 4.07
CA GLY A 49 11.48 10.58 5.41
C GLY A 49 11.80 9.09 5.50
N THR A 50 11.98 8.63 6.73
CA THR A 50 12.31 7.24 7.06
C THR A 50 11.41 6.76 8.19
N ILE A 51 10.92 5.53 8.08
CA ILE A 51 10.17 4.87 9.14
C ILE A 51 11.14 4.07 10.00
N ARG A 52 11.12 4.33 11.32
CA ARG A 52 11.84 3.56 12.34
C ARG A 52 10.89 2.60 13.03
N SER A 53 11.31 1.36 13.16
CA SER A 53 10.54 0.32 13.80
C SER A 53 11.45 -0.69 14.53
N PRO A 54 10.92 -1.53 15.41
CA PRO A 54 11.70 -2.60 16.05
C PRO A 54 11.95 -3.78 15.11
N PHE A 55 11.39 -3.79 13.90
CA PHE A 55 11.45 -4.94 13.00
C PHE A 55 12.62 -4.82 12.03
N THR A 56 13.58 -5.75 12.13
CA THR A 56 14.75 -5.83 11.24
C THR A 56 14.67 -6.98 10.24
N ASP A 57 13.74 -7.91 10.48
CA ASP A 57 13.53 -9.12 9.69
C ASP A 57 12.06 -9.19 9.20
N GLY A 58 11.89 -9.54 7.92
CA GLY A 58 10.58 -9.68 7.29
C GLY A 58 9.71 -10.78 7.90
N ASP A 59 10.31 -11.86 8.39
CA ASP A 59 9.58 -12.99 8.97
C ASP A 59 8.90 -12.65 10.28
N THR A 60 9.50 -11.78 11.07
CA THR A 60 8.95 -11.32 12.36
C THR A 60 8.12 -10.04 12.24
N THR A 61 8.15 -9.37 11.08
CA THR A 61 7.35 -8.15 10.84
C THR A 61 5.88 -8.52 10.67
N PRO A 62 4.95 -7.88 11.41
CA PRO A 62 3.51 -8.12 11.24
C PRO A 62 3.07 -7.87 9.79
N ILE A 63 2.12 -8.69 9.29
CA ILE A 63 1.63 -8.56 7.92
C ILE A 63 0.63 -7.41 7.73
N GLN A 64 0.07 -6.86 8.81
CA GLN A 64 -0.84 -5.73 8.83
C GLN A 64 -0.74 -4.98 10.17
N SER A 65 -0.89 -3.67 10.12
CA SER A 65 -0.83 -2.78 11.29
C SER A 65 -1.84 -3.13 12.39
N ILE A 66 -3.03 -3.59 12.04
CA ILE A 66 -4.05 -4.02 13.00
C ILE A 66 -3.60 -5.15 13.93
N PHE A 67 -2.55 -5.89 13.58
CA PHE A 67 -1.99 -6.96 14.41
C PHE A 67 -0.79 -6.52 15.24
N SER A 68 -0.31 -5.29 15.03
CA SER A 68 0.87 -4.76 15.70
C SER A 68 0.50 -3.82 16.83
N GLU A 69 1.14 -4.03 18.00
CA GLU A 69 1.13 -3.08 19.11
C GLU A 69 2.47 -2.34 19.24
N ALA A 70 3.37 -2.58 18.27
CA ALA A 70 4.70 -2.00 18.33
C ALA A 70 4.66 -0.48 18.10
N GLU A 71 5.46 0.23 18.87
CA GLU A 71 5.73 1.64 18.64
C GLU A 71 6.85 1.82 17.61
N GLY A 72 6.77 2.92 16.87
CA GLY A 72 7.76 3.34 15.91
C GLY A 72 7.83 4.86 15.80
N ALA A 73 8.73 5.34 14.96
CA ALA A 73 8.90 6.76 14.70
C ALA A 73 8.98 7.03 13.20
N ILE A 74 8.33 8.07 12.77
CA ILE A 74 8.36 8.56 11.40
C ILE A 74 9.25 9.80 11.39
N GLU A 75 10.48 9.64 10.92
CA GLU A 75 11.46 10.71 10.79
C GLU A 75 11.27 11.41 9.44
N VAL A 76 10.57 12.53 9.44
CA VAL A 76 10.37 13.34 8.23
C VAL A 76 11.62 14.18 7.98
N ALA A 77 12.07 14.24 6.72
CA ALA A 77 13.24 15.05 6.40
C ALA A 77 12.97 16.55 6.70
N PRO A 78 13.98 17.29 7.23
CA PRO A 78 13.77 18.65 7.73
C PRO A 78 13.06 19.60 6.74
N GLY A 79 13.33 19.46 5.45
CA GLY A 79 12.67 20.26 4.41
C GLY A 79 11.18 20.04 4.22
N TYR A 80 10.59 19.05 4.90
CA TYR A 80 9.16 18.72 4.86
C TYR A 80 8.49 18.81 6.24
N ALA A 81 9.23 19.23 7.28
CA ALA A 81 8.73 19.26 8.66
C ALA A 81 7.49 20.14 8.85
N ASP A 82 7.42 21.27 8.15
CA ASP A 82 6.27 22.17 8.18
C ASP A 82 4.96 21.50 7.73
N GLY A 83 5.07 20.44 6.92
CA GLY A 83 3.93 19.61 6.50
C GLY A 83 3.28 18.80 7.63
N LEU A 84 3.90 18.73 8.82
CA LEU A 84 3.35 18.07 10.00
C LEU A 84 2.43 18.96 10.84
N GLU A 85 2.34 20.26 10.52
CA GLU A 85 1.49 21.19 11.26
C GLU A 85 0.03 20.71 11.29
N GLY A 86 -0.54 20.60 12.48
CA GLY A 86 -1.92 20.15 12.71
C GLY A 86 -2.14 18.63 12.64
N LEU A 87 -1.08 17.85 12.42
CA LEU A 87 -1.19 16.37 12.37
C LEU A 87 -1.51 15.77 13.75
N ASP A 88 -1.13 16.44 14.82
CA ASP A 88 -1.43 16.10 16.23
C ASP A 88 -2.93 16.14 16.56
N GLY A 89 -3.75 16.80 15.72
CA GLY A 89 -5.20 16.79 15.80
C GLY A 89 -5.84 15.46 15.32
N PHE A 90 -5.09 14.56 14.72
CA PHE A 90 -5.58 13.29 14.21
C PHE A 90 -5.11 12.10 15.07
N SER A 91 -6.02 11.20 15.40
CA SER A 91 -5.69 9.99 16.15
C SER A 91 -4.98 8.93 15.31
N HIS A 92 -5.21 8.91 14.00
CA HIS A 92 -4.64 7.93 13.08
C HIS A 92 -4.20 8.57 11.77
N ILE A 93 -3.19 7.98 11.16
CA ILE A 93 -2.65 8.39 9.86
C ILE A 93 -2.39 7.17 8.98
N TYR A 94 -2.52 7.37 7.66
CA TYR A 94 -1.99 6.46 6.67
C TYR A 94 -0.52 6.81 6.39
N LEU A 95 0.34 5.79 6.42
CA LEU A 95 1.69 5.85 5.92
C LEU A 95 1.74 5.20 4.54
N LEU A 96 2.26 5.90 3.55
CA LEU A 96 2.59 5.36 2.24
C LEU A 96 4.12 5.25 2.15
N TYR A 97 4.61 4.07 1.79
CA TYR A 97 6.05 3.79 1.85
C TYR A 97 6.50 2.84 0.73
N HIS A 98 7.79 2.79 0.50
CA HIS A 98 8.39 1.91 -0.49
C HIS A 98 8.90 0.62 0.15
N PHE A 99 8.50 -0.53 -0.38
CA PHE A 99 9.05 -1.83 -0.01
C PHE A 99 10.46 -1.98 -0.58
N HIS A 100 11.44 -1.38 0.08
CA HIS A 100 12.80 -1.17 -0.41
C HIS A 100 13.67 -2.44 -0.51
N ARG A 101 13.23 -3.55 0.07
CA ARG A 101 13.96 -4.85 0.01
C ARG A 101 13.36 -5.83 -1.00
N VAL A 102 12.37 -5.41 -1.78
CA VAL A 102 11.72 -6.26 -2.79
C VAL A 102 12.44 -6.09 -4.13
N ASN A 103 12.80 -7.21 -4.74
CA ASN A 103 13.38 -7.26 -6.08
C ASN A 103 12.41 -7.96 -7.03
N GLY A 104 11.94 -7.21 -8.04
CA GLY A 104 10.99 -7.69 -9.02
C GLY A 104 9.55 -7.75 -8.52
N PHE A 105 8.65 -8.31 -9.36
CA PHE A 105 7.24 -8.46 -9.03
C PHE A 105 6.67 -9.73 -9.67
N SER A 106 5.51 -10.16 -9.14
CA SER A 106 4.69 -11.19 -9.78
C SER A 106 3.23 -10.73 -9.80
N LEU A 107 2.52 -11.01 -10.89
CA LEU A 107 1.09 -10.70 -11.01
C LEU A 107 0.20 -11.68 -10.25
N ARG A 108 0.77 -12.80 -9.80
CA ARG A 108 0.08 -13.81 -8.98
C ARG A 108 0.97 -14.18 -7.80
N GLN A 109 0.35 -14.23 -6.61
CA GLN A 109 1.05 -14.57 -5.37
C GLN A 109 0.10 -15.26 -4.40
N ARG A 110 0.66 -16.06 -3.49
CA ARG A 110 -0.04 -16.59 -2.33
C ARG A 110 -0.04 -15.54 -1.22
N PRO A 111 -1.21 -15.15 -0.68
CA PRO A 111 -1.25 -14.17 0.41
C PRO A 111 -0.68 -14.79 1.70
N PHE A 112 0.06 -14.01 2.47
CA PHE A 112 0.59 -14.45 3.78
C PHE A 112 -0.50 -14.88 4.77
N ALA A 113 -1.68 -14.28 4.67
CA ALA A 113 -2.82 -14.63 5.52
C ALA A 113 -3.52 -15.93 5.11
N ASP A 114 -3.32 -16.37 3.86
CA ASP A 114 -3.93 -17.58 3.29
C ASP A 114 -3.03 -18.13 2.18
N GLY A 115 -2.12 -19.01 2.53
CA GLY A 115 -1.23 -19.66 1.58
C GLY A 115 -1.88 -20.71 0.68
N SER A 116 -3.19 -21.02 0.85
CA SER A 116 -3.86 -22.14 0.22
C SER A 116 -3.88 -22.09 -1.32
N ARG A 117 -3.97 -20.89 -1.91
CA ARG A 117 -3.94 -20.71 -3.35
C ARG A 117 -3.42 -19.36 -3.80
N GLU A 118 -2.89 -19.30 -5.00
CA GLU A 118 -2.51 -18.05 -5.63
C GLU A 118 -3.72 -17.15 -5.94
N ARG A 119 -3.48 -15.85 -5.84
CA ARG A 119 -4.44 -14.80 -6.19
C ARG A 119 -3.75 -13.74 -7.06
N GLY A 120 -4.55 -12.96 -7.77
CA GLY A 120 -4.03 -11.77 -8.45
C GLY A 120 -3.45 -10.79 -7.43
N ILE A 121 -2.32 -10.19 -7.76
CA ILE A 121 -1.58 -9.29 -6.86
C ILE A 121 -2.42 -8.10 -6.36
N PHE A 122 -3.38 -7.63 -7.17
CA PHE A 122 -4.25 -6.51 -6.79
C PHE A 122 -5.40 -6.92 -5.87
N ALA A 123 -5.64 -8.23 -5.71
CA ALA A 123 -6.61 -8.77 -4.75
C ALA A 123 -5.98 -9.12 -3.39
N ILE A 124 -4.70 -8.81 -3.18
CA ILE A 124 -3.95 -9.07 -1.95
C ILE A 124 -3.05 -7.89 -1.59
N ARG A 125 -2.67 -7.79 -0.31
CA ARG A 125 -1.68 -6.83 0.18
C ARG A 125 -0.32 -7.52 0.32
N HIS A 126 0.37 -7.72 -0.81
CA HIS A 126 1.69 -8.35 -0.87
C HIS A 126 2.72 -7.36 -1.40
N CYS A 127 3.97 -7.47 -0.96
CA CYS A 127 5.03 -6.53 -1.32
C CYS A 127 5.54 -6.67 -2.77
N ASN A 128 5.51 -7.88 -3.37
CA ASN A 128 5.99 -8.16 -4.74
C ASN A 128 5.03 -7.63 -5.82
N ARG A 129 4.88 -6.33 -5.87
CA ARG A 129 3.93 -5.59 -6.73
C ARG A 129 4.67 -4.86 -7.84
N PRO A 130 4.03 -4.58 -8.99
CA PRO A 130 4.61 -3.74 -10.03
C PRO A 130 5.12 -2.39 -9.51
N ASN A 131 4.34 -1.76 -8.63
CA ASN A 131 4.77 -0.61 -7.83
C ASN A 131 4.83 -1.07 -6.38
N PRO A 132 6.00 -1.29 -5.79
CA PRO A 132 6.16 -1.83 -4.44
C PRO A 132 5.87 -0.77 -3.38
N ILE A 133 4.63 -0.25 -3.40
CA ILE A 133 4.12 0.75 -2.46
C ILE A 133 3.30 0.04 -1.38
N GLY A 134 3.65 0.27 -0.12
CA GLY A 134 2.91 -0.18 1.03
C GLY A 134 2.01 0.91 1.60
N ILE A 135 1.02 0.49 2.38
CA ILE A 135 0.12 1.35 3.14
C ILE A 135 -0.15 0.73 4.51
N SER A 136 0.01 1.52 5.57
CA SER A 136 -0.33 1.16 6.94
C SER A 136 -1.18 2.24 7.58
N LEU A 137 -2.17 1.85 8.36
CA LEU A 137 -2.94 2.74 9.21
C LEU A 137 -2.40 2.61 10.64
N VAL A 138 -1.84 3.68 11.18
CA VAL A 138 -1.20 3.69 12.51
C VAL A 138 -1.81 4.77 13.40
N GLU A 139 -1.75 4.54 14.72
CA GLU A 139 -2.15 5.53 15.73
C GLU A 139 -1.05 6.57 15.92
N VAL A 140 -1.41 7.84 16.01
CA VAL A 140 -0.50 8.94 16.36
C VAL A 140 -0.39 9.03 17.88
N ILE A 141 0.83 8.90 18.41
CA ILE A 141 1.12 9.07 19.84
C ILE A 141 1.52 10.52 20.13
N ALA A 142 2.43 11.07 19.32
CA ALA A 142 2.92 12.44 19.47
C ALA A 142 3.56 12.93 18.17
N VAL A 143 3.56 14.27 17.98
CA VAL A 143 4.31 14.95 16.93
C VAL A 143 5.34 15.85 17.62
N GLU A 144 6.63 15.61 17.37
CA GLU A 144 7.75 16.25 18.05
C GLU A 144 8.77 16.75 17.02
N GLY A 145 8.68 18.01 16.67
CA GLY A 145 9.53 18.59 15.61
C GLY A 145 9.26 17.95 14.26
N ASN A 146 10.27 17.25 13.72
CA ASN A 146 10.16 16.51 12.46
C ASN A 146 9.87 15.00 12.64
N THR A 147 9.52 14.58 13.84
CA THR A 147 9.28 13.17 14.18
C THR A 147 7.85 12.96 14.64
N VAL A 148 7.16 11.94 14.07
CA VAL A 148 5.85 11.48 14.51
C VAL A 148 6.02 10.13 15.19
N ARG A 149 5.73 10.04 16.48
CA ARG A 149 5.67 8.76 17.20
C ARG A 149 4.33 8.10 16.94
N VAL A 150 4.37 6.81 16.62
CA VAL A 150 3.18 6.05 16.23
C VAL A 150 3.12 4.70 16.93
N ARG A 151 1.91 4.11 17.04
CA ARG A 151 1.66 2.72 17.46
C ARG A 151 0.98 1.96 16.33
N GLY A 152 1.25 0.65 16.28
CA GLY A 152 0.71 -0.22 15.23
C GLY A 152 1.63 -0.31 14.02
N ILE A 153 2.92 -0.01 14.16
CA ILE A 153 3.87 -0.10 13.04
C ILE A 153 4.07 -1.56 12.59
N ASP A 154 4.07 -1.80 11.29
CA ASP A 154 4.14 -3.14 10.68
C ASP A 154 5.12 -3.20 9.51
N VAL A 155 6.15 -2.39 9.53
CA VAL A 155 7.16 -2.31 8.48
C VAL A 155 8.57 -2.46 9.02
N LEU A 156 9.51 -2.85 8.15
CA LEU A 156 10.92 -2.97 8.50
C LEU A 156 11.53 -1.62 8.88
N ASP A 157 12.47 -1.64 9.81
CA ASP A 157 13.28 -0.47 10.14
C ASP A 157 13.99 0.08 8.90
N GLY A 158 14.07 1.41 8.81
CA GLY A 158 14.69 2.09 7.69
C GLY A 158 13.83 2.15 6.41
N THR A 159 12.55 1.78 6.48
CA THR A 159 11.65 1.84 5.32
C THR A 159 11.46 3.27 4.83
N PRO A 160 11.71 3.55 3.53
CA PRO A 160 11.55 4.89 2.96
C PRO A 160 10.08 5.34 2.94
N LEU A 161 9.82 6.50 3.53
CA LEU A 161 8.51 7.15 3.56
C LEU A 161 8.26 7.93 2.27
N LEU A 162 7.09 7.74 1.66
CA LEU A 162 6.65 8.46 0.46
C LEU A 162 5.62 9.55 0.76
N ASP A 163 4.70 9.29 1.70
CA ASP A 163 3.62 10.24 2.02
C ASP A 163 2.99 9.90 3.38
N ILE A 164 2.37 10.91 4.00
CA ILE A 164 1.52 10.79 5.19
C ILE A 164 0.16 11.38 4.84
N LYS A 165 -0.92 10.67 5.17
CA LYS A 165 -2.28 11.20 5.04
C LYS A 165 -3.06 11.00 6.34
N PRO A 166 -3.81 12.00 6.81
CA PRO A 166 -4.67 11.80 7.97
C PRO A 166 -5.79 10.79 7.65
N TYR A 167 -6.11 9.92 8.61
CA TYR A 167 -7.35 9.15 8.56
C TYR A 167 -8.51 10.05 8.96
N VAL A 168 -9.48 10.17 8.08
CA VAL A 168 -10.68 10.99 8.31
C VAL A 168 -11.89 10.07 8.27
N ARG A 169 -12.48 9.80 9.46
CA ARG A 169 -13.59 8.85 9.56
C ARG A 169 -14.71 9.12 8.57
N GLN A 170 -15.04 10.40 8.35
CA GLN A 170 -16.12 10.81 7.45
C GLN A 170 -15.84 10.49 5.98
N PHE A 171 -14.56 10.32 5.59
CA PHE A 171 -14.15 10.03 4.23
C PHE A 171 -13.82 8.55 4.03
N ASP A 172 -13.22 7.92 5.04
CA ASP A 172 -12.56 6.62 4.90
C ASP A 172 -13.41 5.45 5.40
N HIS A 173 -14.28 5.70 6.41
CA HIS A 173 -15.10 4.63 7.00
C HIS A 173 -16.25 4.21 6.09
N ARG A 174 -16.51 2.89 6.04
CA ARG A 174 -17.65 2.28 5.35
C ARG A 174 -18.20 1.17 6.24
N ASP A 175 -19.49 1.19 6.51
CA ASP A 175 -20.15 0.19 7.40
C ASP A 175 -20.38 -1.13 6.67
N GLU A 176 -20.89 -1.07 5.43
CA GLU A 176 -21.23 -2.27 4.66
C GLU A 176 -20.17 -2.53 3.57
N VAL A 177 -19.20 -3.40 3.88
CA VAL A 177 -18.13 -3.76 2.97
C VAL A 177 -18.05 -5.27 2.75
N ARG A 178 -17.59 -5.67 1.57
CA ARG A 178 -17.20 -7.05 1.27
C ARG A 178 -15.68 -7.10 1.16
N SER A 179 -15.04 -7.94 1.95
CA SER A 179 -13.58 -8.10 1.97
C SER A 179 -13.11 -9.29 1.11
N GLY A 180 -13.97 -9.77 0.23
CA GLY A 180 -13.66 -10.83 -0.72
C GLY A 180 -13.25 -12.12 -0.03
N TRP A 181 -12.10 -12.67 -0.40
CA TRP A 181 -11.60 -13.92 0.15
C TRP A 181 -11.27 -13.85 1.65
N VAL A 182 -11.06 -12.66 2.20
CA VAL A 182 -10.75 -12.45 3.63
C VAL A 182 -11.98 -12.73 4.50
N ASP A 183 -13.20 -12.48 4.00
CA ASP A 183 -14.45 -12.73 4.74
C ASP A 183 -14.61 -14.21 5.17
N ALA A 184 -13.98 -15.12 4.44
CA ALA A 184 -13.98 -16.56 4.77
C ALA A 184 -12.89 -16.95 5.80
N ARG A 185 -12.13 -15.99 6.33
CA ARG A 185 -11.00 -16.24 7.25
C ARG A 185 -11.33 -15.76 8.66
N ARG A 186 -10.85 -16.51 9.63
CA ARG A 186 -10.91 -16.10 11.03
C ARG A 186 -9.75 -15.15 11.30
N ILE A 187 -10.05 -13.95 11.78
CA ILE A 187 -9.04 -12.90 11.99
C ILE A 187 -7.97 -13.32 13.00
N GLU A 188 -8.33 -14.13 13.99
CA GLU A 188 -7.41 -14.67 15.00
C GLU A 188 -6.36 -15.60 14.36
N GLU A 189 -6.74 -16.42 13.40
CA GLU A 189 -5.81 -17.28 12.66
C GLU A 189 -4.84 -16.46 11.81
N VAL A 190 -5.36 -15.41 11.17
CA VAL A 190 -4.53 -14.47 10.42
C VAL A 190 -3.55 -13.74 11.33
N LYS A 191 -3.99 -13.34 12.54
CA LYS A 191 -3.13 -12.72 13.55
C LYS A 191 -2.00 -13.64 13.97
N VAL A 192 -2.27 -14.89 14.27
CA VAL A 192 -1.23 -15.88 14.64
C VAL A 192 -0.19 -16.02 13.53
N ARG A 193 -0.61 -16.17 12.29
CA ARG A 193 0.28 -16.24 11.11
C ARG A 193 1.09 -14.98 10.89
N SER A 194 0.61 -13.82 11.34
CA SER A 194 1.31 -12.57 11.23
C SER A 194 2.67 -12.57 11.94
N PHE A 195 2.81 -13.35 13.00
CA PHE A 195 4.02 -13.46 13.83
C PHE A 195 4.80 -14.76 13.58
N SER A 196 4.38 -15.57 12.65
CA SER A 196 5.08 -16.81 12.26
C SER A 196 6.00 -16.55 11.06
N PRO A 197 7.06 -17.38 10.88
CA PRO A 197 7.86 -17.32 9.68
C PRO A 197 7.00 -17.39 8.43
N LYS A 198 7.27 -16.52 7.44
CA LYS A 198 6.47 -16.39 6.22
C LYS A 198 6.93 -17.36 5.13
N ASP A 199 7.41 -18.55 5.52
CA ASP A 199 7.78 -19.61 4.59
C ASP A 199 6.50 -20.25 4.01
N LEU A 200 6.28 -20.04 2.73
CA LEU A 200 5.12 -20.59 2.02
C LEU A 200 5.29 -22.04 1.62
N ARG A 201 6.48 -22.66 1.81
CA ARG A 201 6.77 -24.04 1.44
C ARG A 201 5.97 -25.06 2.24
N GLU A 202 5.59 -24.74 3.48
CA GLU A 202 4.75 -25.61 4.33
C GLU A 202 3.35 -25.89 3.74
N TYR A 203 2.92 -25.13 2.72
CA TYR A 203 1.63 -25.33 2.06
C TYR A 203 1.69 -26.27 0.84
N GLU A 204 2.89 -26.60 0.38
CA GLU A 204 3.06 -27.52 -0.78
C GLU A 204 2.98 -29.00 -0.34
N GLU A 205 3.23 -29.28 0.93
CA GLU A 205 3.19 -30.66 1.49
C GLU A 205 1.82 -31.09 2.01
N SER A 206 0.85 -30.18 2.09
CA SER A 206 -0.49 -30.46 2.66
C SER A 206 -1.65 -30.36 1.65
N ALA A 207 -1.36 -30.30 0.33
CA ALA A 207 -2.34 -30.22 -0.75
C ALA A 207 -2.36 -31.56 -1.60
#